data_80987025fc2d8b6978a491d6d9ea1f5b
#
_entry.id   80987025fc2d8b6978a491d6d9ea1f5b
#
_cell.length_a   1.000
_cell.length_b   1.000
_cell.length_c   1.000
_cell.angle_alpha   90.00
_cell.angle_beta   90.00
_cell.angle_gamma   90.00
#
_symmetry.space_group_name_H-M   'P 1'
#
loop_
_entity.id
_entity.type
_entity.pdbx_description
1 polymer ?
#
loop_
_entity_poly.entity_id
_entity_poly.type
_entity_poly.pdbx_seq_one_letter_code
_entity_poly.pdbx_strand_id
1 'polypeptide(L)'
;MKKILFFLMAGLLSINISAQTKKTVSKSPNGYIRCYSTEYEKSIQKKNNRRANTDVFENWIATKISKQKTFNQRITAVRTIPVVVHVVNKGEEVGTGTNISDTQVISQITTLNNDYRKKSGTRGFNTNPVGADANIEFALAVRDPNGNPTNGIDRITINNDYWDENAVETELKPNTIWDPTKYLNIWVVNFGGDLDGVLGYAQFPEAS
;
A
#
# COMPACT_ATOMS: atom_id res chain seq x y z
N MET A 1 -55.76 17.37 57.39
CA MET A 1 -55.33 17.89 56.08
C MET A 1 -53.83 17.52 55.91
N LYS A 2 -53.58 16.41 55.20
CA LYS A 2 -52.18 15.91 54.98
C LYS A 2 -51.73 16.41 53.63
N LYS A 3 -50.69 17.22 53.63
CA LYS A 3 -50.01 17.65 52.37
C LYS A 3 -49.00 16.56 51.92
N ILE A 4 -49.25 15.96 50.81
CA ILE A 4 -48.33 15.00 50.16
C ILE A 4 -47.37 15.82 49.26
N LEU A 5 -46.09 15.76 49.60
CA LEU A 5 -45.00 16.39 48.84
C LEU A 5 -44.48 15.38 47.82
N PHE A 6 -44.75 15.62 46.53
CA PHE A 6 -44.20 14.82 45.43
C PHE A 6 -42.76 15.30 45.11
N PHE A 7 -41.77 14.47 45.40
CA PHE A 7 -40.40 14.70 44.96
C PHE A 7 -40.26 14.16 43.52
N LEU A 8 -40.12 15.07 42.58
CA LEU A 8 -39.82 14.74 41.18
C LEU A 8 -38.30 14.55 41.08
N MET A 9 -37.83 13.29 41.02
CA MET A 9 -36.43 12.93 40.81
C MET A 9 -36.11 12.94 39.30
N ALA A 10 -35.61 14.09 38.82
CA ALA A 10 -35.12 14.20 37.43
C ALA A 10 -33.77 13.49 37.31
N GLY A 11 -33.80 12.25 36.79
CA GLY A 11 -32.60 11.51 36.47
C GLY A 11 -31.89 12.12 35.22
N LEU A 12 -30.77 12.78 35.45
CA LEU A 12 -29.85 13.19 34.37
C LEU A 12 -29.18 11.95 33.77
N LEU A 13 -29.70 11.44 32.66
CA LEU A 13 -28.98 10.50 31.79
C LEU A 13 -27.86 11.28 31.11
N SER A 14 -26.65 11.18 31.62
CA SER A 14 -25.42 11.61 30.92
C SER A 14 -25.16 10.67 29.74
N ILE A 15 -25.61 11.05 28.55
CA ILE A 15 -25.23 10.38 27.33
C ILE A 15 -23.78 10.77 27.05
N ASN A 16 -22.83 9.87 27.37
CA ASN A 16 -21.46 9.99 26.93
C ASN A 16 -21.43 9.77 25.41
N ILE A 17 -21.59 10.83 24.62
CA ILE A 17 -21.28 10.84 23.20
C ILE A 17 -19.74 10.82 23.10
N SER A 18 -19.18 9.62 23.01
CA SER A 18 -17.80 9.47 22.54
C SER A 18 -17.75 9.95 21.10
N ALA A 19 -17.41 11.22 20.90
CA ALA A 19 -17.05 11.73 19.59
C ALA A 19 -15.79 10.95 19.14
N GLN A 20 -15.99 9.91 18.33
CA GLN A 20 -14.89 9.31 17.59
C GLN A 20 -14.32 10.42 16.71
N THR A 21 -13.21 11.01 17.13
CA THR A 21 -12.41 11.90 16.30
C THR A 21 -12.04 11.12 15.05
N LYS A 22 -12.69 11.47 13.95
CA LYS A 22 -12.36 10.97 12.61
C LYS A 22 -10.91 11.39 12.40
N LYS A 23 -9.97 10.42 12.51
CA LYS A 23 -8.54 10.67 12.36
C LYS A 23 -8.36 11.10 10.92
N THR A 24 -8.26 12.40 10.68
CA THR A 24 -8.05 12.97 9.34
C THR A 24 -6.70 12.48 8.84
N VAL A 25 -6.69 11.96 7.63
CA VAL A 25 -5.45 11.56 6.94
C VAL A 25 -4.50 12.73 6.92
N SER A 26 -3.25 12.53 7.32
CA SER A 26 -2.25 13.58 7.34
C SER A 26 -1.90 13.99 5.91
N LYS A 27 -2.29 15.20 5.53
CA LYS A 27 -1.90 15.82 4.26
C LYS A 27 -0.56 16.52 4.40
N SER A 28 0.26 16.45 3.35
CA SER A 28 1.47 17.26 3.24
C SER A 28 1.11 18.76 3.11
N PRO A 29 2.05 19.70 3.32
CA PRO A 29 1.78 21.14 3.21
C PRO A 29 1.18 21.57 1.86
N ASN A 30 1.43 20.83 0.79
CA ASN A 30 0.86 21.04 -0.55
C ASN A 30 -0.44 20.26 -0.81
N GLY A 31 -1.08 19.70 0.24
CA GLY A 31 -2.39 19.09 0.17
C GLY A 31 -2.43 17.61 -0.22
N TYR A 32 -1.30 17.00 -0.61
CA TYR A 32 -1.24 15.59 -1.02
C TYR A 32 -1.15 14.63 0.15
N ILE A 33 -1.70 13.42 -0.05
CA ILE A 33 -1.60 12.27 0.84
C ILE A 33 -0.49 11.35 0.30
N ARG A 34 0.66 11.32 0.98
CA ARG A 34 1.83 10.56 0.49
C ARG A 34 1.63 9.05 0.47
N CYS A 35 0.90 8.52 1.46
CA CYS A 35 0.65 7.10 1.59
C CYS A 35 -0.74 6.88 2.17
N TYR A 36 -1.57 6.15 1.44
CA TYR A 36 -2.96 5.84 1.82
C TYR A 36 -3.11 4.38 2.31
N SER A 37 -2.03 3.62 2.45
CA SER A 37 -2.07 2.18 2.77
C SER A 37 -2.80 1.85 4.07
N THR A 38 -2.68 2.69 5.10
CA THR A 38 -3.36 2.47 6.39
C THR A 38 -4.87 2.65 6.28
N GLU A 39 -5.31 3.64 5.52
CA GLU A 39 -6.73 3.94 5.28
C GLU A 39 -7.35 2.86 4.39
N TYR A 40 -6.64 2.46 3.35
CA TYR A 40 -7.02 1.36 2.47
C TYR A 40 -7.15 0.05 3.27
N GLU A 41 -6.19 -0.30 4.13
CA GLU A 41 -6.28 -1.49 4.99
C GLU A 41 -7.54 -1.47 5.86
N LYS A 42 -7.87 -0.34 6.47
CA LYS A 42 -9.12 -0.19 7.24
C LYS A 42 -10.37 -0.35 6.39
N SER A 43 -10.33 0.13 5.15
CA SER A 43 -11.43 -0.01 4.18
C SER A 43 -11.68 -1.48 3.87
N ILE A 44 -10.64 -2.23 3.50
CA ILE A 44 -10.77 -3.65 3.16
C ILE A 44 -11.12 -4.54 4.36
N GLN A 45 -10.62 -4.24 5.56
CA GLN A 45 -11.02 -4.94 6.78
C GLN A 45 -12.52 -4.78 7.09
N LYS A 46 -13.11 -3.62 6.78
CA LYS A 46 -14.56 -3.40 6.91
C LYS A 46 -15.37 -4.14 5.85
N LYS A 47 -14.86 -4.23 4.62
CA LYS A 47 -15.53 -4.90 3.49
C LYS A 47 -15.38 -6.42 3.56
N ASN A 48 -14.31 -6.94 4.14
CA ASN A 48 -13.99 -8.36 4.23
C ASN A 48 -13.75 -8.78 5.68
N ASN A 49 -14.74 -9.41 6.30
CA ASN A 49 -14.67 -9.89 7.69
C ASN A 49 -13.70 -11.06 7.92
N ARG A 50 -13.19 -11.68 6.86
CA ARG A 50 -12.14 -12.73 6.95
C ARG A 50 -10.74 -12.15 7.01
N ARG A 51 -10.56 -10.88 6.60
CA ARG A 51 -9.27 -10.23 6.69
C ARG A 51 -8.90 -9.96 8.14
N ALA A 52 -7.74 -10.43 8.55
CA ALA A 52 -7.24 -10.22 9.90
C ALA A 52 -7.16 -8.73 10.23
N ASN A 53 -7.61 -8.35 11.43
CA ASN A 53 -7.37 -6.98 11.90
C ASN A 53 -5.89 -6.77 12.24
N THR A 54 -5.48 -5.52 12.43
CA THR A 54 -4.09 -5.15 12.66
C THR A 54 -3.48 -5.89 13.86
N ASP A 55 -4.21 -6.05 14.97
CA ASP A 55 -3.69 -6.70 16.18
C ASP A 55 -3.44 -8.21 15.95
N VAL A 56 -4.35 -8.87 15.21
CA VAL A 56 -4.18 -10.28 14.83
C VAL A 56 -2.96 -10.45 13.91
N PHE A 57 -2.79 -9.55 12.93
CA PHE A 57 -1.63 -9.56 12.05
C PHE A 57 -0.33 -9.33 12.81
N GLU A 58 -0.27 -8.33 13.71
CA GLU A 58 0.91 -8.03 14.52
C GLU A 58 1.32 -9.20 15.42
N ASN A 59 0.36 -9.86 16.06
CA ASN A 59 0.62 -11.05 16.87
C ASN A 59 1.14 -12.23 16.03
N TRP A 60 0.57 -12.43 14.85
CA TRP A 60 1.03 -13.45 13.90
C TRP A 60 2.47 -13.19 13.44
N ILE A 61 2.80 -11.98 13.00
CA ILE A 61 4.14 -11.63 12.52
C ILE A 61 5.17 -11.68 13.65
N ALA A 62 4.82 -11.22 14.87
CA ALA A 62 5.70 -11.29 16.04
C ALA A 62 6.08 -12.75 16.36
N THR A 63 5.12 -13.67 16.26
CA THR A 63 5.37 -15.10 16.41
C THR A 63 6.34 -15.65 15.36
N LYS A 64 6.19 -15.23 14.10
CA LYS A 64 7.11 -15.61 13.01
C LYS A 64 8.52 -15.08 13.26
N ILE A 65 8.64 -13.80 13.65
CA ILE A 65 9.92 -13.16 13.96
C ILE A 65 10.63 -13.86 15.13
N SER A 66 9.92 -14.20 16.21
CA SER A 66 10.51 -14.88 17.35
C SER A 66 11.06 -16.25 16.99
N LYS A 67 10.32 -17.05 16.20
CA LYS A 67 10.78 -18.35 15.68
C LYS A 67 12.04 -18.19 14.80
N GLN A 68 12.07 -17.17 13.94
CA GLN A 68 13.21 -16.93 13.06
C GLN A 68 14.48 -16.54 13.84
N LYS A 69 14.35 -15.77 14.91
CA LYS A 69 15.48 -15.41 15.79
C LYS A 69 16.08 -16.63 16.48
N THR A 70 15.28 -17.63 16.82
CA THR A 70 15.75 -18.87 17.48
C THR A 70 16.60 -19.73 16.53
N PHE A 71 16.36 -19.65 15.21
CA PHE A 71 17.11 -20.43 14.21
C PHE A 71 18.45 -19.81 13.79
N ASN A 72 18.85 -18.65 14.33
CA ASN A 72 20.13 -17.97 14.02
C ASN A 72 20.46 -17.87 12.50
N GLN A 73 19.48 -18.00 11.64
CA GLN A 73 19.67 -17.87 10.20
C GLN A 73 19.72 -16.39 9.83
N ARG A 74 20.89 -15.79 9.85
CA ARG A 74 21.15 -14.57 9.07
C ARG A 74 20.95 -14.93 7.61
N ILE A 75 19.87 -14.44 7.01
CA ILE A 75 19.70 -14.48 5.56
C ILE A 75 20.76 -13.52 5.00
N THR A 76 21.88 -14.06 4.56
CA THR A 76 22.98 -13.28 3.96
C THR A 76 22.84 -13.17 2.45
N ALA A 77 22.02 -14.04 1.84
CA ALA A 77 21.77 -14.01 0.40
C ALA A 77 20.78 -12.90 0.02
N VAL A 78 21.14 -12.12 -0.97
CA VAL A 78 20.23 -11.16 -1.61
C VAL A 78 19.11 -11.91 -2.31
N ARG A 79 17.86 -11.48 -2.07
CA ARG A 79 16.67 -12.01 -2.73
C ARG A 79 16.20 -11.02 -3.78
N THR A 80 16.16 -11.44 -5.04
CA THR A 80 15.63 -10.64 -6.13
C THR A 80 14.14 -10.92 -6.31
N ILE A 81 13.33 -9.86 -6.33
CA ILE A 81 11.89 -9.91 -6.55
C ILE A 81 11.62 -9.45 -7.98
N PRO A 82 11.07 -10.30 -8.85
CA PRO A 82 10.64 -9.88 -10.19
C PRO A 82 9.47 -8.88 -10.08
N VAL A 83 9.56 -7.77 -10.81
CA VAL A 83 8.57 -6.69 -10.80
C VAL A 83 7.98 -6.53 -12.18
N VAL A 84 6.67 -6.37 -12.26
CA VAL A 84 6.00 -5.81 -13.43
C VAL A 84 5.42 -4.45 -13.07
N VAL A 85 5.65 -3.46 -13.94
CA VAL A 85 5.07 -2.13 -13.81
C VAL A 85 4.00 -1.94 -14.87
N HIS A 86 2.75 -1.92 -14.45
CA HIS A 86 1.58 -1.65 -15.29
C HIS A 86 1.41 -0.14 -15.45
N VAL A 87 1.76 0.38 -16.61
CA VAL A 87 1.60 1.81 -16.94
C VAL A 87 0.27 2.01 -17.63
N VAL A 88 -0.72 2.49 -16.87
CA VAL A 88 -2.08 2.71 -17.37
C VAL A 88 -2.16 4.09 -18.00
N ASN A 89 -2.53 4.12 -19.29
CA ASN A 89 -2.53 5.32 -20.11
C ASN A 89 -3.80 5.42 -20.97
N LYS A 90 -4.01 6.56 -21.61
CA LYS A 90 -5.17 6.81 -22.50
C LYS A 90 -4.81 6.75 -23.98
N GLY A 91 -3.64 6.20 -24.33
CA GLY A 91 -3.14 6.15 -25.69
C GLY A 91 -2.17 7.29 -26.03
N GLU A 92 -1.70 8.04 -25.04
CA GLU A 92 -0.65 9.05 -25.22
C GLU A 92 0.67 8.39 -25.64
N GLU A 93 1.51 9.15 -26.31
CA GLU A 93 2.88 8.72 -26.61
C GLU A 93 3.69 8.46 -25.34
N VAL A 94 4.61 7.50 -25.41
CA VAL A 94 5.49 7.16 -24.28
C VAL A 94 6.28 8.41 -23.84
N GLY A 95 6.24 8.70 -22.54
CA GLY A 95 6.87 9.85 -21.93
C GLY A 95 5.96 11.08 -21.83
N THR A 96 4.69 10.96 -22.22
CA THR A 96 3.71 12.05 -22.13
C THR A 96 2.50 11.63 -21.30
N GLY A 97 1.86 12.59 -20.62
CA GLY A 97 0.65 12.36 -19.83
C GLY A 97 0.81 11.25 -18.79
N THR A 98 -0.10 10.29 -18.80
CA THR A 98 -0.09 9.14 -17.91
C THR A 98 0.80 8.00 -18.42
N ASN A 99 1.24 8.05 -19.69
CA ASN A 99 2.13 7.07 -20.29
C ASN A 99 3.60 7.38 -19.98
N ILE A 100 3.99 7.29 -18.71
CA ILE A 100 5.34 7.62 -18.25
C ILE A 100 6.43 6.86 -19.00
N SER A 101 7.63 7.46 -19.10
CA SER A 101 8.74 6.87 -19.84
C SER A 101 9.35 5.65 -19.13
N ASP A 102 10.01 4.78 -19.89
CA ASP A 102 10.79 3.65 -19.35
C ASP A 102 11.86 4.15 -18.37
N THR A 103 12.48 5.29 -18.67
CA THR A 103 13.49 5.90 -17.78
C THR A 103 12.91 6.24 -16.41
N GLN A 104 11.67 6.73 -16.33
CA GLN A 104 10.99 7.01 -15.06
C GLN A 104 10.73 5.70 -14.29
N VAL A 105 10.26 4.65 -14.97
CA VAL A 105 10.06 3.33 -14.36
C VAL A 105 11.38 2.79 -13.81
N ILE A 106 12.43 2.77 -14.63
CA ILE A 106 13.76 2.26 -14.22
C ILE A 106 14.33 3.06 -13.05
N SER A 107 14.13 4.39 -13.04
CA SER A 107 14.61 5.23 -11.93
C SER A 107 13.92 4.89 -10.61
N GLN A 108 12.64 4.52 -10.64
CA GLN A 108 11.90 4.07 -9.45
C GLN A 108 12.43 2.72 -8.93
N ILE A 109 12.69 1.76 -9.82
CA ILE A 109 13.30 0.46 -9.42
C ILE A 109 14.69 0.69 -8.82
N THR A 110 15.46 1.60 -9.40
CA THR A 110 16.78 1.98 -8.87
C THR A 110 16.66 2.58 -7.46
N THR A 111 15.67 3.44 -7.23
CA THR A 111 15.41 4.05 -5.92
C THR A 111 15.02 2.99 -4.90
N LEU A 112 14.10 2.09 -5.24
CA LEU A 112 13.73 0.97 -4.37
C LEU A 112 14.94 0.13 -3.96
N ASN A 113 15.81 -0.20 -4.92
CA ASN A 113 17.03 -0.96 -4.64
C ASN A 113 18.00 -0.19 -3.73
N ASN A 114 18.16 1.10 -3.92
CA ASN A 114 18.99 1.93 -3.06
C ASN A 114 18.48 1.96 -1.62
N ASP A 115 17.15 2.06 -1.44
CA ASP A 115 16.49 2.15 -0.14
C ASP A 115 16.51 0.80 0.59
N TYR A 116 16.10 -0.28 -0.06
CA TYR A 116 16.05 -1.61 0.54
C TYR A 116 17.42 -2.21 0.83
N ARG A 117 18.46 -1.79 0.07
CA ARG A 117 19.85 -2.17 0.30
C ARG A 117 20.60 -1.16 1.16
N LYS A 118 19.94 -0.15 1.71
CA LYS A 118 20.59 0.91 2.52
C LYS A 118 21.90 1.39 1.88
N LYS A 119 21.88 1.61 0.56
CA LYS A 119 23.08 1.79 -0.26
C LYS A 119 23.82 3.09 0.07
N SER A 120 25.09 2.97 0.46
CA SER A 120 25.94 4.12 0.76
C SER A 120 26.03 5.09 -0.44
N GLY A 121 26.06 6.41 -0.15
CA GLY A 121 26.11 7.46 -1.16
C GLY A 121 24.76 7.76 -1.84
N THR A 122 23.66 7.17 -1.40
CA THR A 122 22.31 7.43 -1.90
C THR A 122 21.39 7.96 -0.79
N ARG A 123 20.17 8.39 -1.16
CA ARG A 123 19.15 8.82 -0.19
C ARG A 123 18.63 7.68 0.69
N GLY A 124 18.76 6.43 0.26
CA GLY A 124 18.40 5.25 1.04
C GLY A 124 19.35 4.98 2.21
N PHE A 125 20.54 5.58 2.20
CA PHE A 125 21.50 5.41 3.28
C PHE A 125 21.10 6.23 4.52
N ASN A 126 21.20 5.60 5.69
CA ASN A 126 21.04 6.26 6.98
C ASN A 126 21.93 5.60 8.04
N THR A 127 22.23 6.35 9.10
CA THR A 127 23.05 5.88 10.24
C THR A 127 22.18 5.48 11.45
N ASN A 128 20.88 5.43 11.29
CA ASN A 128 19.98 5.04 12.38
C ASN A 128 20.30 3.60 12.84
N PRO A 129 20.45 3.34 14.15
CA PRO A 129 20.76 2.01 14.68
C PRO A 129 19.75 0.91 14.28
N VAL A 130 18.48 1.26 14.02
CA VAL A 130 17.48 0.32 13.56
C VAL A 130 17.39 0.22 12.03
N GLY A 131 18.14 1.08 11.31
CA GLY A 131 18.18 1.01 9.85
C GLY A 131 19.03 -0.19 9.40
N ALA A 132 18.45 -1.04 8.53
CA ALA A 132 19.08 -2.26 8.06
C ALA A 132 19.11 -2.34 6.53
N ASP A 133 20.09 -3.08 5.98
CA ASP A 133 20.02 -3.64 4.64
C ASP A 133 19.04 -4.82 4.69
N ALA A 134 17.96 -4.73 3.93
CA ALA A 134 16.92 -5.78 3.90
C ALA A 134 17.34 -7.02 3.10
N ASN A 135 18.47 -6.97 2.39
CA ASN A 135 18.91 -7.99 1.44
C ASN A 135 17.85 -8.35 0.37
N ILE A 136 17.07 -7.34 -0.04
CA ILE A 136 16.06 -7.47 -1.08
C ILE A 136 16.43 -6.54 -2.24
N GLU A 137 16.34 -7.05 -3.46
CA GLU A 137 16.47 -6.29 -4.69
C GLU A 137 15.26 -6.52 -5.58
N PHE A 138 14.91 -5.52 -6.36
CA PHE A 138 13.82 -5.54 -7.34
C PHE A 138 14.42 -5.53 -8.73
N ALA A 139 13.93 -6.41 -9.60
CA ALA A 139 14.33 -6.45 -11.01
C ALA A 139 13.09 -6.48 -11.89
N LEU A 140 13.06 -5.67 -12.94
CA LEU A 140 11.99 -5.77 -13.92
C LEU A 140 11.94 -7.19 -14.51
N ALA A 141 10.73 -7.74 -14.65
CA ALA A 141 10.50 -9.08 -15.16
C ALA A 141 11.03 -9.21 -16.60
N VAL A 142 11.73 -10.30 -16.89
CA VAL A 142 12.25 -10.60 -18.21
C VAL A 142 11.40 -11.62 -18.98
N ARG A 143 10.39 -12.19 -18.30
CA ARG A 143 9.38 -13.10 -18.86
C ARG A 143 8.00 -12.66 -18.39
N ASP A 144 7.02 -12.68 -19.31
CA ASP A 144 5.61 -12.47 -18.98
C ASP A 144 4.97 -13.75 -18.38
N PRO A 145 3.71 -13.74 -17.92
CA PRO A 145 3.03 -14.93 -17.41
C PRO A 145 2.94 -16.11 -18.39
N ASN A 146 3.02 -15.85 -19.67
CA ASN A 146 3.00 -16.87 -20.74
C ASN A 146 4.41 -17.37 -21.10
N GLY A 147 5.46 -16.83 -20.45
CA GLY A 147 6.85 -17.19 -20.71
C GLY A 147 7.52 -16.44 -21.85
N ASN A 148 6.84 -15.47 -22.49
CA ASN A 148 7.43 -14.67 -23.56
C ASN A 148 8.41 -13.63 -23.00
N PRO A 149 9.43 -13.21 -23.78
CA PRO A 149 10.31 -12.12 -23.39
C PRO A 149 9.54 -10.81 -23.16
N THR A 150 9.91 -10.08 -22.09
CA THR A 150 9.38 -8.76 -21.75
C THR A 150 10.47 -7.89 -21.16
N ASN A 151 10.25 -6.57 -21.13
CA ASN A 151 11.07 -5.61 -20.38
C ASN A 151 10.49 -5.31 -18.98
N GLY A 152 9.41 -5.99 -18.57
CA GLY A 152 8.75 -5.82 -17.28
C GLY A 152 7.93 -4.54 -17.16
N ILE A 153 7.72 -3.80 -18.25
CA ILE A 153 6.86 -2.62 -18.32
C ILE A 153 5.65 -2.99 -19.19
N ASP A 154 4.52 -3.18 -18.53
CA ASP A 154 3.25 -3.54 -19.17
C ASP A 154 2.42 -2.28 -19.42
N ARG A 155 2.28 -1.87 -20.69
CA ARG A 155 1.56 -0.65 -21.07
C ARG A 155 0.12 -0.99 -21.40
N ILE A 156 -0.80 -0.48 -20.58
CA ILE A 156 -2.23 -0.77 -20.66
C ILE A 156 -2.96 0.49 -21.11
N THR A 157 -3.57 0.44 -22.29
CA THR A 157 -4.34 1.57 -22.82
C THR A 157 -5.81 1.42 -22.46
N ILE A 158 -6.30 2.30 -21.57
CA ILE A 158 -7.70 2.38 -21.18
C ILE A 158 -8.11 3.86 -21.18
N ASN A 159 -9.14 4.20 -21.96
CA ASN A 159 -9.64 5.57 -22.04
C ASN A 159 -10.44 5.93 -20.78
N ASN A 160 -9.74 6.19 -19.68
CA ASN A 160 -10.30 6.63 -18.42
C ASN A 160 -9.45 7.80 -17.87
N ASP A 161 -10.12 8.89 -17.49
CA ASP A 161 -9.43 10.11 -17.05
C ASP A 161 -8.80 9.98 -15.67
N TYR A 162 -9.41 9.18 -14.78
CA TYR A 162 -8.89 8.91 -13.45
C TYR A 162 -9.42 7.57 -12.91
N TRP A 163 -8.76 7.09 -11.87
CA TRP A 163 -9.10 5.86 -11.16
C TRP A 163 -9.38 6.16 -9.69
N ASP A 164 -10.59 5.85 -9.23
CA ASP A 164 -10.95 5.83 -7.81
C ASP A 164 -10.64 4.46 -7.17
N GLU A 165 -10.77 4.33 -5.83
CA GLU A 165 -10.48 3.07 -5.12
C GLU A 165 -11.29 1.90 -5.68
N ASN A 166 -12.58 2.12 -5.94
CA ASN A 166 -13.44 1.05 -6.42
C ASN A 166 -13.02 0.55 -7.81
N ALA A 167 -12.80 1.45 -8.76
CA ALA A 167 -12.41 1.09 -10.13
C ALA A 167 -11.03 0.42 -10.16
N VAL A 168 -10.08 0.87 -9.32
CA VAL A 168 -8.78 0.20 -9.19
C VAL A 168 -8.95 -1.24 -8.70
N GLU A 169 -9.77 -1.48 -7.66
CA GLU A 169 -9.87 -2.79 -7.02
C GLU A 169 -10.78 -3.77 -7.77
N THR A 170 -11.83 -3.27 -8.44
CA THR A 170 -12.83 -4.15 -9.08
C THR A 170 -12.67 -4.29 -10.59
N GLU A 171 -11.97 -3.37 -11.24
CA GLU A 171 -11.80 -3.37 -12.69
C GLU A 171 -10.33 -3.46 -13.08
N LEU A 172 -9.50 -2.51 -12.67
CA LEU A 172 -8.12 -2.44 -13.14
C LEU A 172 -7.29 -3.64 -12.68
N LYS A 173 -7.13 -3.82 -11.38
CA LYS A 173 -6.30 -4.90 -10.82
C LYS A 173 -6.74 -6.29 -11.27
N PRO A 174 -8.02 -6.69 -11.17
CA PRO A 174 -8.44 -8.04 -11.55
C PRO A 174 -8.20 -8.38 -13.02
N ASN A 175 -8.24 -7.39 -13.91
CA ASN A 175 -8.07 -7.60 -15.35
C ASN A 175 -6.62 -7.49 -15.83
N THR A 176 -5.70 -7.02 -14.98
CA THR A 176 -4.32 -6.71 -15.42
C THR A 176 -3.24 -7.35 -14.55
N ILE A 177 -3.59 -7.89 -13.39
CA ILE A 177 -2.64 -8.48 -12.46
C ILE A 177 -1.91 -9.69 -13.06
N TRP A 178 -0.60 -9.69 -12.97
CA TRP A 178 0.18 -10.90 -13.20
C TRP A 178 0.24 -11.74 -11.91
N ASP A 179 0.48 -13.04 -12.03
CA ASP A 179 0.52 -13.98 -10.91
C ASP A 179 1.29 -13.40 -9.70
N PRO A 180 0.62 -13.00 -8.60
CA PRO A 180 1.26 -12.32 -7.48
C PRO A 180 2.17 -13.25 -6.66
N THR A 181 2.17 -14.54 -6.92
CA THR A 181 3.12 -15.50 -6.33
C THR A 181 4.49 -15.46 -7.02
N LYS A 182 4.56 -14.84 -8.19
CA LYS A 182 5.78 -14.77 -9.02
C LYS A 182 6.25 -13.33 -9.26
N TYR A 183 5.34 -12.36 -9.25
CA TYR A 183 5.63 -10.98 -9.60
C TYR A 183 5.10 -10.00 -8.53
N LEU A 184 5.92 -9.03 -8.19
CA LEU A 184 5.41 -7.81 -7.56
C LEU A 184 4.76 -6.94 -8.64
N ASN A 185 3.45 -6.73 -8.54
CA ASN A 185 2.70 -5.88 -9.44
C ASN A 185 2.68 -4.43 -8.93
N ILE A 186 3.06 -3.48 -9.75
CA ILE A 186 3.01 -2.03 -9.47
C ILE A 186 2.18 -1.37 -10.57
N TRP A 187 1.10 -0.68 -10.19
CA TRP A 187 0.29 0.09 -11.14
C TRP A 187 0.65 1.58 -11.04
N VAL A 188 0.88 2.19 -12.18
CA VAL A 188 1.04 3.63 -12.35
C VAL A 188 -0.22 4.16 -13.00
N VAL A 189 -0.98 4.96 -12.27
CA VAL A 189 -2.31 5.44 -12.67
C VAL A 189 -2.50 6.91 -12.31
N ASN A 190 -3.46 7.57 -12.93
CA ASN A 190 -3.95 8.85 -12.49
C ASN A 190 -5.09 8.64 -11.48
N PHE A 191 -4.86 8.95 -10.20
CA PHE A 191 -5.89 8.86 -9.19
C PHE A 191 -6.87 10.03 -9.23
N GLY A 192 -8.14 9.78 -8.86
CA GLY A 192 -9.18 10.78 -8.73
C GLY A 192 -10.34 10.27 -7.88
N GLY A 193 -11.44 11.00 -7.83
CA GLY A 193 -12.58 10.65 -6.97
C GLY A 193 -12.20 10.65 -5.50
N ASP A 194 -12.42 9.54 -4.80
CA ASP A 194 -12.06 9.34 -3.38
C ASP A 194 -10.54 9.21 -3.16
N LEU A 195 -9.77 8.95 -4.21
CA LEU A 195 -8.30 8.94 -4.20
C LEU A 195 -7.68 10.26 -4.68
N ASP A 196 -8.46 11.33 -4.85
CA ASP A 196 -7.90 12.62 -5.26
C ASP A 196 -6.85 13.14 -4.26
N GLY A 197 -5.69 13.54 -4.77
CA GLY A 197 -4.54 13.96 -3.97
C GLY A 197 -3.75 12.82 -3.31
N VAL A 198 -4.15 11.55 -3.46
CA VAL A 198 -3.37 10.39 -3.01
C VAL A 198 -2.22 10.14 -4.00
N LEU A 199 -0.99 10.04 -3.49
CA LEU A 199 0.19 9.76 -4.32
C LEU A 199 0.44 8.26 -4.50
N GLY A 200 -0.08 7.42 -3.60
CA GLY A 200 0.02 5.98 -3.71
C GLY A 200 -0.44 5.24 -2.46
N TYR A 201 -0.70 3.95 -2.64
CA TYR A 201 -0.97 3.02 -1.56
C TYR A 201 -0.51 1.60 -1.92
N ALA A 202 -0.33 0.80 -0.91
CA ALA A 202 -0.04 -0.63 -1.05
C ALA A 202 -0.96 -1.43 -0.13
N GLN A 203 -1.26 -2.66 -0.53
CA GLN A 203 -1.95 -3.62 0.30
C GLN A 203 -0.96 -4.26 1.26
N PHE A 204 -1.30 -4.30 2.56
CA PHE A 204 -0.53 -5.05 3.53
C PHE A 204 -0.71 -6.57 3.32
N PRO A 205 0.31 -7.38 3.67
CA PRO A 205 0.18 -8.82 3.62
C PRO A 205 -0.90 -9.33 4.57
N GLU A 206 -1.44 -10.51 4.31
CA GLU A 206 -2.40 -11.18 5.18
C GLU A 206 -1.71 -12.16 6.12
N ALA A 207 -2.26 -12.31 7.33
CA ALA A 207 -1.92 -13.41 8.21
C ALA A 207 -2.48 -14.70 7.62
N SER A 208 -1.63 -15.70 7.34
CA SER A 208 -1.98 -17.01 6.80
C SER A 208 -1.63 -18.14 7.79
#